data_275843cd3c2a80ac72b9db731d10841c
#
_entry.id   275843cd3c2a80ac72b9db731d10841c
#
_cell.length_a   1.000
_cell.length_b   1.000
_cell.length_c   1.000
_cell.angle_alpha   90.00
_cell.angle_beta   90.00
_cell.angle_gamma   90.00
#
_symmetry.space_group_name_H-M   'P 1'
#
loop_
_entity.id
_entity.type
_entity.pdbx_description
1 polymer ?
#
loop_
_entity_poly.entity_id
_entity_poly.type
_entity_poly.pdbx_seq_one_letter_code
_entity_poly.pdbx_strand_id
1 'polypeptide(L)'
;MRVISYLATCVVVVLSYAGAAHPQAAKSELIGEVRDQNGALVANAKVTLTEVATGQTSSKLSADGSFIMTNLKPGIYNVAVEAGGFKQSLREGVRLATGERVRLDVVLDPGAVTELVTVVQDASLLRTESGGLGQVISNRKIVDVPLNGRNFLSLVTLSAGVAQPPPTTAGPSFPRINGGRPRTNEYLFDGISVLQPEPGQVAFFPIVEAIQEFKVEVNSPPAEFGRFNGGVVNLTTKSGTNDFHGSAFEFLRNEALNARNLFAPATAANPKKPVFRRNQFGFVAGGPVIKDKTFFFGDYQGTRQQIARVRTSTVPTLAQRSGNFSSSLGALLFLQPNGSISTSLTANPVNVTDTNGNTTQARLGQIFRPSDHRAYAGNLI
;
A
#
# COMPACT_ATOMS: atom_id res chain seq x y z
N MET A 1 30.66 -19.74 -19.52
CA MET A 1 31.60 -18.63 -19.29
C MET A 1 31.00 -17.26 -19.72
N ARG A 2 30.43 -17.08 -20.94
CA ARG A 2 29.89 -15.78 -21.39
C ARG A 2 28.73 -15.21 -20.51
N VAL A 3 27.84 -16.06 -20.02
CA VAL A 3 26.73 -15.63 -19.17
C VAL A 3 27.21 -15.10 -17.80
N ILE A 4 28.20 -15.74 -17.21
CA ILE A 4 28.80 -15.30 -15.93
C ILE A 4 29.53 -13.96 -16.12
N SER A 5 30.19 -13.77 -17.27
CA SER A 5 30.89 -12.53 -17.62
C SER A 5 29.86 -11.36 -17.78
N TYR A 6 28.73 -11.59 -18.42
CA TYR A 6 27.67 -10.55 -18.54
C TYR A 6 27.03 -10.22 -17.19
N LEU A 7 26.81 -11.24 -16.34
CA LEU A 7 26.31 -11.01 -14.97
C LEU A 7 27.30 -10.20 -14.14
N ALA A 8 28.59 -10.52 -14.21
CA ALA A 8 29.63 -9.77 -13.52
C ALA A 8 29.74 -8.32 -14.03
N THR A 9 29.63 -8.11 -15.34
CA THR A 9 29.67 -6.77 -15.94
C THR A 9 28.43 -5.95 -15.55
N CYS A 10 27.23 -6.54 -15.55
CA CYS A 10 26.01 -5.87 -15.07
C CYS A 10 26.12 -5.50 -13.59
N VAL A 11 26.66 -6.36 -12.74
CA VAL A 11 26.87 -6.06 -11.32
C VAL A 11 27.86 -4.91 -11.14
N VAL A 12 28.97 -4.88 -11.90
CA VAL A 12 29.95 -3.78 -11.83
C VAL A 12 29.35 -2.46 -12.32
N VAL A 13 28.55 -2.49 -13.40
CA VAL A 13 27.85 -1.29 -13.90
C VAL A 13 26.83 -0.77 -12.90
N VAL A 14 26.05 -1.64 -12.27
CA VAL A 14 25.08 -1.26 -11.23
C VAL A 14 25.79 -0.69 -10.00
N LEU A 15 26.93 -1.27 -9.60
CA LEU A 15 27.75 -0.77 -8.48
C LEU A 15 28.40 0.60 -8.78
N SER A 16 28.78 0.87 -10.03
CA SER A 16 29.37 2.17 -10.41
C SER A 16 28.35 3.31 -10.48
N TYR A 17 27.06 3.02 -10.68
CA TYR A 17 25.97 4.00 -10.60
C TYR A 17 25.42 4.20 -9.17
N ALA A 18 25.80 3.37 -8.21
CA ALA A 18 25.35 3.49 -6.81
C ALA A 18 25.98 4.67 -6.03
N GLY A 19 26.86 5.44 -6.63
CA GLY A 19 27.55 6.53 -5.98
C GLY A 19 26.83 7.86 -6.00
N ALA A 20 25.68 8.00 -5.37
CA ALA A 20 25.07 9.26 -4.84
C ALA A 20 23.56 9.16 -4.57
N ALA A 21 22.98 7.97 -4.51
CA ALA A 21 21.61 7.85 -4.02
C ALA A 21 21.64 8.00 -2.48
N HIS A 22 21.43 9.21 -1.99
CA HIS A 22 21.08 9.40 -0.59
C HIS A 22 19.69 8.84 -0.37
N PRO A 23 19.51 7.72 0.36
CA PRO A 23 18.19 7.20 0.63
C PRO A 23 17.42 8.24 1.44
N GLN A 24 16.31 8.71 0.90
CA GLN A 24 15.33 9.49 1.65
C GLN A 24 14.51 8.51 2.49
N ALA A 25 15.16 7.84 3.45
CA ALA A 25 14.48 6.92 4.34
C ALA A 25 13.36 7.65 5.10
N ALA A 26 12.32 6.92 5.46
CA ALA A 26 11.32 7.38 6.41
C ALA A 26 12.04 7.81 7.70
N LYS A 27 12.18 9.11 7.88
CA LYS A 27 13.10 9.69 8.84
C LYS A 27 12.47 9.71 10.22
N SER A 28 13.17 9.16 11.19
CA SER A 28 12.89 9.39 12.60
C SER A 28 13.86 10.43 13.15
N GLU A 29 13.46 11.08 14.21
CA GLU A 29 14.26 12.11 14.86
C GLU A 29 14.35 11.83 16.36
N LEU A 30 15.52 12.06 16.92
CA LEU A 30 15.75 12.08 18.38
C LEU A 30 16.11 13.48 18.79
N ILE A 31 15.33 14.05 19.70
CA ILE A 31 15.56 15.37 20.27
C ILE A 31 15.68 15.27 21.77
N GLY A 32 16.32 16.21 22.42
CA GLY A 32 16.40 16.23 23.87
C GLY A 32 17.28 17.31 24.43
N GLU A 33 17.33 17.33 25.72
CA GLU A 33 18.16 18.24 26.50
C GLU A 33 19.10 17.47 27.42
N VAL A 34 20.31 17.97 27.57
CA VAL A 34 21.28 17.46 28.53
C VAL A 34 21.35 18.44 29.69
N ARG A 35 21.03 17.95 30.89
CA ARG A 35 20.98 18.75 32.11
C ARG A 35 21.89 18.16 33.18
N ASP A 36 22.33 18.98 34.11
CA ASP A 36 22.94 18.53 35.35
C ASP A 36 21.89 18.19 36.41
N GLN A 37 22.34 17.75 37.58
CA GLN A 37 21.44 17.41 38.70
C GLN A 37 20.67 18.64 39.25
N ASN A 38 21.16 19.86 39.02
CA ASN A 38 20.50 21.10 39.44
C ASN A 38 19.51 21.62 38.38
N GLY A 39 19.40 20.91 37.23
CA GLY A 39 18.52 21.28 36.10
C GLY A 39 19.14 22.27 35.14
N ALA A 40 20.42 22.68 35.30
CA ALA A 40 21.09 23.56 34.37
C ALA A 40 21.47 22.80 33.09
N LEU A 41 21.37 23.47 31.94
CA LEU A 41 21.73 22.91 30.64
C LEU A 41 23.25 22.73 30.49
N VAL A 42 23.68 21.57 30.02
CA VAL A 42 25.07 21.20 29.79
C VAL A 42 25.41 21.37 28.32
N ALA A 43 26.11 22.46 28.00
CA ALA A 43 26.53 22.76 26.62
C ALA A 43 27.69 21.85 26.19
N ASN A 44 27.82 21.64 24.86
CA ASN A 44 28.90 20.84 24.26
C ASN A 44 28.97 19.38 24.74
N ALA A 45 27.90 18.83 25.26
CA ALA A 45 27.83 17.40 25.52
C ALA A 45 27.83 16.63 24.20
N LYS A 46 28.65 15.59 24.10
CA LYS A 46 28.70 14.70 22.94
C LYS A 46 27.63 13.62 23.08
N VAL A 47 26.64 13.66 22.19
CA VAL A 47 25.59 12.67 22.09
C VAL A 47 25.94 11.69 20.98
N THR A 48 26.09 10.42 21.32
CA THR A 48 26.43 9.34 20.37
C THR A 48 25.30 8.31 20.33
N LEU A 49 24.73 8.09 19.16
CA LEU A 49 23.77 7.04 18.90
C LEU A 49 24.45 5.84 18.24
N THR A 50 24.20 4.65 18.75
CA THR A 50 24.65 3.39 18.15
C THR A 50 23.44 2.54 17.82
N GLU A 51 23.21 2.26 16.54
CA GLU A 51 22.18 1.33 16.11
C GLU A 51 22.54 -0.11 16.51
N VAL A 52 21.70 -0.73 17.31
CA VAL A 52 22.03 -2.07 17.89
C VAL A 52 22.19 -3.14 16.80
N ALA A 53 21.37 -3.08 15.75
CA ALA A 53 21.35 -4.09 14.70
C ALA A 53 22.55 -4.05 13.74
N THR A 54 23.13 -2.86 13.51
CA THR A 54 24.20 -2.66 12.54
C THR A 54 25.53 -2.23 13.16
N GLY A 55 25.53 -1.82 14.43
CA GLY A 55 26.70 -1.22 15.09
C GLY A 55 27.07 0.19 14.56
N GLN A 56 26.27 0.74 13.62
CA GLN A 56 26.54 2.06 13.06
C GLN A 56 26.35 3.14 14.11
N THR A 57 27.31 4.08 14.15
CA THR A 57 27.31 5.19 15.10
C THR A 57 27.10 6.53 14.41
N SER A 58 26.36 7.40 15.06
CA SER A 58 26.22 8.81 14.68
C SER A 58 26.40 9.67 15.91
N SER A 59 27.20 10.73 15.83
CA SER A 59 27.46 11.61 16.97
C SER A 59 27.24 13.08 16.63
N LYS A 60 26.77 13.83 17.63
CA LYS A 60 26.55 15.27 17.54
C LYS A 60 26.86 15.93 18.87
N LEU A 61 27.35 17.16 18.85
CA LEU A 61 27.49 17.98 20.05
C LEU A 61 26.17 18.70 20.33
N SER A 62 25.79 18.80 21.60
CA SER A 62 24.66 19.62 22.01
C SER A 62 25.01 21.10 21.84
N ALA A 63 24.11 21.86 21.23
CA ALA A 63 24.19 23.32 21.27
C ALA A 63 23.39 23.79 22.49
N ASP A 64 23.98 24.64 23.31
CA ASP A 64 23.30 25.20 24.50
C ASP A 64 22.58 24.15 25.38
N GLY A 65 23.09 22.92 25.43
CA GLY A 65 22.49 21.80 26.15
C GLY A 65 21.39 21.07 25.41
N SER A 66 20.93 21.55 24.27
CA SER A 66 19.93 20.85 23.43
C SER A 66 20.58 20.09 22.28
N PHE A 67 19.97 18.99 21.85
CA PHE A 67 20.40 18.23 20.69
C PHE A 67 19.23 17.79 19.81
N ILE A 68 19.48 17.73 18.50
CA ILE A 68 18.55 17.21 17.51
C ILE A 68 19.33 16.31 16.57
N MET A 69 18.98 15.03 16.53
CA MET A 69 19.53 14.07 15.58
C MET A 69 18.43 13.67 14.60
N THR A 70 18.66 13.99 13.33
CA THR A 70 17.71 13.79 12.23
C THR A 70 18.18 12.68 11.30
N ASN A 71 17.30 12.24 10.39
CA ASN A 71 17.60 11.22 9.38
C ASN A 71 17.93 9.84 9.96
N LEU A 72 17.37 9.51 11.13
CA LEU A 72 17.57 8.22 11.76
C LEU A 72 16.65 7.18 11.13
N LYS A 73 17.16 5.96 10.92
CA LYS A 73 16.33 4.84 10.51
C LYS A 73 15.49 4.35 11.68
N PRO A 74 14.30 3.80 11.44
CA PRO A 74 13.56 3.10 12.49
C PRO A 74 14.37 1.91 13.01
N GLY A 75 14.49 1.80 14.34
CA GLY A 75 15.32 0.77 14.94
C GLY A 75 15.46 0.94 16.44
N ILE A 76 16.35 0.15 17.03
CA ILE A 76 16.72 0.21 18.45
C ILE A 76 18.12 0.81 18.54
N TYR A 77 18.27 1.82 19.39
CA TYR A 77 19.50 2.56 19.58
C TYR A 77 19.97 2.56 21.01
N ASN A 78 21.28 2.54 21.19
CA ASN A 78 21.91 2.90 22.44
C ASN A 78 22.41 4.34 22.32
N VAL A 79 22.08 5.17 23.30
CA VAL A 79 22.39 6.59 23.33
C VAL A 79 23.38 6.85 24.46
N ALA A 80 24.62 7.20 24.10
CA ALA A 80 25.65 7.60 25.04
C ALA A 80 25.80 9.12 25.05
N VAL A 81 25.84 9.72 26.23
CA VAL A 81 26.06 11.16 26.43
C VAL A 81 27.25 11.40 27.31
N GLU A 82 28.20 12.17 26.82
CA GLU A 82 29.49 12.50 27.46
C GLU A 82 29.68 14.01 27.57
N ALA A 83 30.08 14.49 28.72
CA ALA A 83 30.46 15.88 28.91
C ALA A 83 31.62 16.01 29.94
N GLY A 84 32.47 17.02 29.77
CA GLY A 84 33.60 17.25 30.67
C GLY A 84 33.12 17.53 32.09
N GLY A 85 33.66 16.81 33.09
CA GLY A 85 33.28 16.92 34.50
C GLY A 85 32.04 16.12 34.94
N PHE A 86 31.49 15.32 34.02
CA PHE A 86 30.32 14.46 34.27
C PHE A 86 30.65 13.01 33.94
N LYS A 87 29.94 12.09 34.60
CA LYS A 87 29.94 10.66 34.27
C LYS A 87 29.24 10.44 32.92
N GLN A 88 29.71 9.46 32.15
CA GLN A 88 29.03 9.05 30.93
C GLN A 88 27.65 8.44 31.23
N SER A 89 26.62 8.92 30.59
CA SER A 89 25.28 8.35 30.67
C SER A 89 25.00 7.51 29.45
N LEU A 90 24.64 6.20 29.65
CA LEU A 90 24.25 5.29 28.60
C LEU A 90 22.77 4.94 28.75
N ARG A 91 21.97 5.22 27.74
CA ARG A 91 20.55 4.81 27.63
C ARG A 91 20.46 3.70 26.61
N GLU A 92 20.16 2.50 27.05
CA GLU A 92 20.03 1.33 26.19
C GLU A 92 18.59 1.09 25.76
N GLY A 93 18.39 0.56 24.54
CA GLY A 93 17.09 0.10 24.08
C GLY A 93 16.13 1.21 23.61
N VAL A 94 16.63 2.41 23.28
CA VAL A 94 15.81 3.52 22.78
C VAL A 94 15.23 3.15 21.43
N ARG A 95 13.92 2.92 21.36
CA ARG A 95 13.23 2.56 20.11
C ARG A 95 12.76 3.81 19.37
N LEU A 96 13.14 3.92 18.10
CA LEU A 96 12.65 4.90 17.16
C LEU A 96 11.77 4.19 16.12
N ALA A 97 10.50 4.59 16.01
CA ALA A 97 9.60 4.06 14.98
C ALA A 97 9.54 4.99 13.76
N THR A 98 9.05 4.45 12.64
CA THR A 98 8.93 5.15 11.34
C THR A 98 8.25 6.52 11.48
N GLY A 99 8.93 7.58 11.04
CA GLY A 99 8.39 8.94 11.05
C GLY A 99 8.09 9.47 12.46
N GLU A 100 8.79 8.99 13.47
CA GLU A 100 8.58 9.38 14.86
C GLU A 100 9.62 10.40 15.30
N ARG A 101 9.16 11.43 16.03
CA ARG A 101 10.04 12.35 16.77
C ARG A 101 9.95 11.99 18.24
N VAL A 102 11.08 11.53 18.79
CA VAL A 102 11.19 11.06 20.16
C VAL A 102 11.98 12.07 20.98
N ARG A 103 11.47 12.43 22.17
CA ARG A 103 12.19 13.27 23.12
C ARG A 103 12.87 12.39 24.18
N LEU A 104 14.17 12.61 24.37
CA LEU A 104 15.00 11.95 25.37
C LEU A 104 15.82 13.00 26.13
N ASP A 105 15.35 13.38 27.29
CA ASP A 105 16.09 14.28 28.17
C ASP A 105 17.04 13.45 29.08
N VAL A 106 18.29 13.90 29.18
CA VAL A 106 19.35 13.17 29.90
C VAL A 106 19.88 14.04 31.03
N VAL A 107 19.87 13.52 32.24
CA VAL A 107 20.50 14.16 33.40
C VAL A 107 21.87 13.50 33.61
N LEU A 108 22.92 14.31 33.69
CA LEU A 108 24.29 13.88 33.94
C LEU A 108 24.69 14.08 35.40
N ASP A 109 25.34 13.06 35.94
CA ASP A 109 25.89 13.09 37.28
C ASP A 109 27.34 13.64 37.28
N PRO A 110 27.73 14.52 38.20
CA PRO A 110 29.11 14.95 38.33
C PRO A 110 30.06 13.77 38.58
N GLY A 111 31.22 13.77 37.96
CA GLY A 111 32.22 12.73 38.11
C GLY A 111 33.20 12.63 36.95
N ALA A 112 34.02 11.58 36.96
CA ALA A 112 34.94 11.34 35.86
C ALA A 112 34.21 10.74 34.64
N VAL A 113 34.57 11.16 33.43
CA VAL A 113 33.99 10.67 32.16
C VAL A 113 34.20 9.15 32.00
N THR A 114 35.17 8.57 32.70
CA THR A 114 35.42 7.12 32.69
C THR A 114 34.39 6.30 33.52
N GLU A 115 33.58 6.96 34.35
CA GLU A 115 32.52 6.31 35.12
C GLU A 115 31.22 6.27 34.25
N LEU A 116 30.64 5.07 34.15
CA LEU A 116 29.45 4.82 33.32
C LEU A 116 28.21 4.65 34.21
N VAL A 117 27.15 5.38 33.89
CA VAL A 117 25.81 5.18 34.44
C VAL A 117 24.92 4.60 33.33
N THR A 118 24.57 3.33 33.48
CA THR A 118 23.66 2.68 32.52
C THR A 118 22.21 2.73 33.02
N VAL A 119 21.31 3.19 32.19
CA VAL A 119 19.87 3.18 32.43
C VAL A 119 19.19 2.40 31.33
N VAL A 120 18.63 1.25 31.69
CA VAL A 120 17.81 0.47 30.73
C VAL A 120 16.46 1.15 30.60
N GLN A 121 16.09 1.46 29.36
CA GLN A 121 14.84 2.16 29.06
C GLN A 121 13.69 1.16 29.04
N ASP A 122 12.99 1.01 30.17
CA ASP A 122 11.83 0.11 30.28
C ASP A 122 10.49 0.83 30.03
N ALA A 123 10.49 2.16 30.00
CA ALA A 123 9.30 2.96 29.76
C ALA A 123 9.20 3.42 28.29
N SER A 124 8.01 3.31 27.74
CA SER A 124 7.70 3.92 26.44
C SER A 124 7.96 5.43 26.51
N LEU A 125 8.90 5.93 25.70
CA LEU A 125 9.17 7.36 25.59
C LEU A 125 7.88 8.10 25.22
N LEU A 126 7.65 9.25 25.84
CA LEU A 126 6.47 10.06 25.56
C LEU A 126 6.55 10.64 24.14
N ARG A 127 5.51 10.42 23.37
CA ARG A 127 5.34 10.96 22.01
C ARG A 127 4.71 12.35 22.05
N THR A 128 5.32 13.28 22.77
CA THR A 128 4.76 14.60 23.02
C THR A 128 5.02 15.60 21.91
N GLU A 129 5.91 15.26 20.98
CA GLU A 129 6.47 16.21 20.00
C GLU A 129 5.75 16.17 18.62
N SER A 130 4.77 15.30 18.43
CA SER A 130 3.99 15.29 17.19
C SER A 130 2.51 15.44 17.46
N GLY A 131 1.90 16.49 16.90
CA GLY A 131 0.43 16.69 16.94
C GLY A 131 -0.35 15.81 15.97
N GLY A 132 0.32 14.98 15.18
CA GLY A 132 -0.29 14.07 14.22
C GLY A 132 -0.90 12.85 14.91
N LEU A 133 -2.18 12.59 14.63
CA LEU A 133 -2.83 11.34 15.06
C LEU A 133 -2.48 10.23 14.08
N GLY A 134 -1.79 9.22 14.57
CA GLY A 134 -1.37 8.09 13.74
C GLY A 134 -1.12 6.83 14.56
N GLN A 135 -1.00 5.70 13.85
CA GLN A 135 -0.70 4.41 14.44
C GLN A 135 0.47 3.75 13.72
N VAL A 136 1.43 3.24 14.50
CA VAL A 136 2.50 2.39 13.98
C VAL A 136 2.07 0.93 14.05
N ILE A 137 2.18 0.24 12.92
CA ILE A 137 1.90 -1.20 12.80
C ILE A 137 3.23 -1.91 12.60
N SER A 138 3.64 -2.67 13.61
CA SER A 138 4.92 -3.37 13.64
C SER A 138 4.93 -4.63 12.76
N ASN A 139 6.11 -5.10 12.35
CA ASN A 139 6.31 -6.32 11.57
C ASN A 139 5.54 -7.53 12.14
N ARG A 140 5.58 -7.74 13.44
CA ARG A 140 4.85 -8.85 14.07
C ARG A 140 3.35 -8.82 13.74
N LYS A 141 2.70 -7.66 13.88
CA LYS A 141 1.28 -7.51 13.51
C LYS A 141 1.05 -7.73 12.02
N ILE A 142 2.00 -7.29 11.17
CA ILE A 142 1.89 -7.42 9.71
C ILE A 142 1.94 -8.89 9.28
N VAL A 143 2.80 -9.69 9.90
CA VAL A 143 3.01 -11.11 9.55
C VAL A 143 1.96 -12.01 10.21
N ASP A 144 1.57 -11.74 11.45
CA ASP A 144 0.67 -12.59 12.24
C ASP A 144 -0.80 -12.47 11.81
N VAL A 145 -1.21 -11.31 11.26
CA VAL A 145 -2.60 -11.11 10.82
C VAL A 145 -2.83 -11.80 9.46
N PRO A 146 -3.85 -12.68 9.34
CA PRO A 146 -4.15 -13.36 8.08
C PRO A 146 -4.63 -12.37 7.03
N LEU A 147 -3.84 -12.19 5.97
CA LEU A 147 -4.12 -11.28 4.86
C LEU A 147 -4.63 -12.03 3.65
N ASN A 148 -5.85 -11.74 3.22
CA ASN A 148 -6.39 -12.30 1.98
C ASN A 148 -5.67 -11.69 0.75
N GLY A 149 -4.80 -12.48 0.14
CA GLY A 149 -3.99 -12.06 -1.02
C GLY A 149 -2.74 -11.28 -0.63
N ARG A 150 -2.36 -11.27 0.65
CA ARG A 150 -1.13 -10.68 1.19
C ARG A 150 -0.96 -9.20 0.82
N ASN A 151 -2.06 -8.47 0.89
CA ASN A 151 -2.05 -7.02 0.66
C ASN A 151 -2.03 -6.29 2.00
N PHE A 152 -0.91 -5.63 2.32
CA PHE A 152 -0.73 -4.90 3.58
C PHE A 152 -1.70 -3.72 3.73
N LEU A 153 -2.26 -3.18 2.63
CA LEU A 153 -3.26 -2.11 2.71
C LEU A 153 -4.51 -2.51 3.51
N SER A 154 -4.79 -3.82 3.61
CA SER A 154 -5.87 -4.29 4.48
C SER A 154 -5.59 -4.01 5.95
N LEU A 155 -4.33 -3.90 6.36
CA LEU A 155 -3.93 -3.58 7.73
C LEU A 155 -4.07 -2.08 8.05
N VAL A 156 -4.08 -1.22 7.03
CA VAL A 156 -4.32 0.22 7.21
C VAL A 156 -5.70 0.46 7.83
N THR A 157 -6.67 -0.44 7.56
CA THR A 157 -8.02 -0.37 8.13
C THR A 157 -8.08 -0.68 9.64
N LEU A 158 -6.99 -1.18 10.23
CA LEU A 158 -6.90 -1.35 11.68
C LEU A 158 -6.70 -0.01 12.41
N SER A 159 -6.35 1.04 11.69
CA SER A 159 -6.19 2.39 12.25
C SER A 159 -7.55 3.06 12.40
N ALA A 160 -7.74 3.78 13.50
CA ALA A 160 -8.97 4.54 13.73
C ALA A 160 -9.20 5.57 12.61
N GLY A 161 -10.43 5.78 12.19
CA GLY A 161 -10.79 6.71 11.11
C GLY A 161 -10.55 6.18 9.70
N VAL A 162 -10.17 4.90 9.55
CA VAL A 162 -9.94 4.27 8.24
C VAL A 162 -11.08 3.32 7.89
N ALA A 163 -11.69 3.51 6.74
CA ALA A 163 -12.72 2.63 6.19
C ALA A 163 -12.25 1.97 4.90
N GLN A 164 -12.56 0.67 4.75
CA GLN A 164 -12.34 -0.08 3.51
C GLN A 164 -13.65 -0.10 2.72
N PRO A 165 -13.77 0.63 1.61
CA PRO A 165 -14.95 0.50 0.77
C PRO A 165 -14.97 -0.88 0.11
N PRO A 166 -16.17 -1.42 -0.23
CA PRO A 166 -16.25 -2.69 -0.93
C PRO A 166 -15.50 -2.66 -2.26
N PRO A 167 -14.94 -3.78 -2.73
CA PRO A 167 -14.30 -3.85 -4.03
C PRO A 167 -15.31 -3.52 -5.13
N THR A 168 -14.89 -2.69 -6.08
CA THR A 168 -15.69 -2.33 -7.25
C THR A 168 -15.29 -3.15 -8.46
N THR A 169 -16.11 -3.14 -9.51
CA THR A 169 -15.76 -3.74 -10.82
C THR A 169 -14.55 -3.08 -11.47
N ALA A 170 -14.20 -1.86 -11.05
CA ALA A 170 -13.12 -1.05 -11.59
C ALA A 170 -11.73 -1.32 -10.97
N GLY A 171 -11.62 -2.28 -10.04
CA GLY A 171 -10.33 -2.65 -9.47
C GLY A 171 -10.32 -2.75 -7.93
N PRO A 172 -9.12 -2.86 -7.34
CA PRO A 172 -8.98 -3.00 -5.90
C PRO A 172 -9.51 -1.77 -5.16
N SER A 173 -10.11 -2.03 -4.03
CA SER A 173 -10.60 -1.01 -3.12
C SER A 173 -9.42 -0.41 -2.35
N PHE A 174 -9.31 0.91 -2.33
CA PHE A 174 -8.31 1.64 -1.56
C PHE A 174 -8.92 2.17 -0.26
N PRO A 175 -8.18 2.11 0.86
CA PRO A 175 -8.65 2.65 2.14
C PRO A 175 -9.04 4.12 2.01
N ARG A 176 -10.11 4.51 2.71
CA ARG A 176 -10.52 5.90 2.89
C ARG A 176 -10.14 6.33 4.29
N ILE A 177 -9.38 7.38 4.41
CA ILE A 177 -8.93 7.92 5.68
C ILE A 177 -9.75 9.18 5.98
N ASN A 178 -10.36 9.23 7.17
CA ASN A 178 -11.20 10.34 7.67
C ASN A 178 -12.27 10.81 6.69
N GLY A 179 -12.97 9.88 6.04
CA GLY A 179 -14.03 10.21 5.08
C GLY A 179 -13.52 10.75 3.74
N GLY A 180 -12.21 10.78 3.51
CA GLY A 180 -11.61 11.21 2.26
C GLY A 180 -12.05 10.36 1.06
N ARG A 181 -11.79 10.86 -0.15
CA ARG A 181 -12.05 10.11 -1.38
C ARG A 181 -11.07 8.94 -1.50
N PRO A 182 -11.42 7.84 -2.18
CA PRO A 182 -10.45 6.81 -2.52
C PRO A 182 -9.35 7.40 -3.42
N ARG A 183 -8.11 6.89 -3.27
CA ARG A 183 -6.94 7.33 -4.06
C ARG A 183 -6.46 8.76 -3.78
N THR A 184 -6.79 9.32 -2.61
CA THR A 184 -6.30 10.64 -2.17
C THR A 184 -5.32 10.55 -1.02
N ASN A 185 -4.92 9.34 -0.63
CA ASN A 185 -3.90 9.12 0.40
C ASN A 185 -2.51 9.13 -0.23
N GLU A 186 -1.51 9.58 0.52
CA GLU A 186 -0.11 9.43 0.16
C GLU A 186 0.43 8.09 0.65
N TYR A 187 1.27 7.46 -0.16
CA TYR A 187 1.97 6.22 0.18
C TYR A 187 3.45 6.40 -0.06
N LEU A 188 4.22 6.35 1.03
CA LEU A 188 5.67 6.49 1.01
C LEU A 188 6.32 5.16 1.36
N PHE A 189 7.24 4.70 0.54
CA PHE A 189 8.08 3.54 0.82
C PHE A 189 9.51 4.03 0.97
N ASP A 190 10.07 3.83 2.17
CA ASP A 190 11.37 4.35 2.55
C ASP A 190 11.52 5.86 2.23
N GLY A 191 10.43 6.63 2.43
CA GLY A 191 10.37 8.07 2.20
C GLY A 191 10.09 8.50 0.75
N ILE A 192 9.98 7.56 -0.20
CA ILE A 192 9.71 7.85 -1.61
C ILE A 192 8.23 7.60 -1.91
N SER A 193 7.58 8.58 -2.56
CA SER A 193 6.20 8.41 -3.02
C SER A 193 6.12 7.33 -4.09
N VAL A 194 5.23 6.35 -3.88
CA VAL A 194 4.98 5.24 -4.81
C VAL A 194 3.63 5.35 -5.50
N LEU A 195 3.06 6.54 -5.51
CA LEU A 195 1.83 6.80 -6.24
C LEU A 195 2.08 7.02 -7.73
N GLN A 196 1.29 6.36 -8.54
CA GLN A 196 1.17 6.71 -9.95
C GLN A 196 0.46 8.07 -10.06
N PRO A 197 0.99 9.03 -10.84
CA PRO A 197 0.38 10.36 -10.98
C PRO A 197 -1.08 10.30 -11.44
N GLU A 198 -1.38 9.38 -12.32
CA GLU A 198 -2.71 9.08 -12.85
C GLU A 198 -2.86 7.55 -12.92
N PRO A 199 -3.86 6.94 -12.30
CA PRO A 199 -5.04 7.46 -11.59
C PRO A 199 -4.89 7.51 -10.05
N GLY A 200 -3.72 7.80 -9.48
CA GLY A 200 -3.50 7.88 -8.04
C GLY A 200 -3.52 6.51 -7.34
N GLN A 201 -2.95 5.50 -8.00
CA GLN A 201 -2.84 4.15 -7.44
C GLN A 201 -1.42 3.88 -6.94
N VAL A 202 -1.30 2.97 -5.97
CA VAL A 202 -0.01 2.46 -5.55
C VAL A 202 0.64 1.68 -6.70
N ALA A 203 1.85 2.08 -7.10
CA ALA A 203 2.54 1.52 -8.26
C ALA A 203 2.95 0.05 -8.05
N PHE A 204 3.36 -0.30 -6.83
CA PHE A 204 3.70 -1.67 -6.45
C PHE A 204 3.44 -1.91 -4.96
N PHE A 205 3.31 -3.18 -4.57
CA PHE A 205 3.12 -3.61 -3.20
C PHE A 205 4.35 -4.38 -2.74
N PRO A 206 5.02 -3.95 -1.65
CA PRO A 206 6.14 -4.70 -1.10
C PRO A 206 5.65 -6.03 -0.53
N ILE A 207 6.55 -6.99 -0.46
CA ILE A 207 6.31 -8.28 0.17
C ILE A 207 6.08 -8.06 1.67
N VAL A 208 5.09 -8.72 2.22
CA VAL A 208 4.68 -8.56 3.63
C VAL A 208 5.85 -8.84 4.57
N GLU A 209 6.66 -9.86 4.29
CA GLU A 209 7.84 -10.23 5.06
C GLU A 209 8.98 -9.22 4.97
N ALA A 210 9.04 -8.43 3.89
CA ALA A 210 10.05 -7.39 3.71
C ALA A 210 9.71 -6.08 4.44
N ILE A 211 8.48 -5.93 4.95
CA ILE A 211 8.06 -4.74 5.69
C ILE A 211 8.59 -4.83 7.12
N GLN A 212 9.34 -3.83 7.57
CA GLN A 212 9.75 -3.70 8.96
C GLN A 212 8.60 -3.18 9.81
N GLU A 213 8.02 -2.07 9.41
CA GLU A 213 6.84 -1.45 10.02
C GLU A 213 6.25 -0.40 9.10
N PHE A 214 5.04 0.04 9.37
CA PHE A 214 4.48 1.21 8.71
C PHE A 214 3.66 2.05 9.68
N LYS A 215 3.66 3.36 9.44
CA LYS A 215 2.87 4.35 10.18
C LYS A 215 1.71 4.82 9.30
N VAL A 216 0.53 4.85 9.87
CA VAL A 216 -0.65 5.45 9.24
C VAL A 216 -0.95 6.74 9.98
N GLU A 217 -0.83 7.87 9.31
CA GLU A 217 -1.21 9.17 9.81
C GLU A 217 -2.58 9.53 9.28
N VAL A 218 -3.55 9.58 10.18
CA VAL A 218 -4.96 9.76 9.80
C VAL A 218 -5.41 11.20 9.87
N ASN A 219 -4.75 12.04 10.68
CA ASN A 219 -5.09 13.44 10.84
C ASN A 219 -3.86 14.29 11.13
N SER A 220 -3.91 15.56 10.69
CA SER A 220 -2.85 16.56 10.91
C SER A 220 -1.43 16.04 10.60
N PRO A 221 -1.19 15.49 9.39
CA PRO A 221 0.15 15.09 9.02
C PRO A 221 1.09 16.29 8.99
N PRO A 222 2.39 16.10 9.24
CA PRO A 222 3.38 17.16 9.14
C PRO A 222 3.35 17.89 7.80
N ALA A 223 3.71 19.17 7.79
CA ALA A 223 3.66 20.02 6.60
C ALA A 223 4.57 19.56 5.45
N GLU A 224 5.55 18.70 5.72
CA GLU A 224 6.39 18.06 4.70
C GLU A 224 5.60 17.14 3.76
N PHE A 225 4.45 16.62 4.21
CA PHE A 225 3.56 15.79 3.41
C PHE A 225 2.48 16.66 2.78
N GLY A 226 2.68 17.08 1.53
CA GLY A 226 1.71 17.83 0.72
C GLY A 226 1.05 16.97 -0.35
N ARG A 227 0.25 17.56 -1.24
CA ARG A 227 -0.39 16.95 -2.43
C ARG A 227 -1.52 15.94 -2.20
N PHE A 228 -1.97 15.68 -1.00
CA PHE A 228 -3.04 14.71 -0.73
C PHE A 228 -4.14 15.31 0.16
N ASN A 229 -5.33 14.72 0.11
CA ASN A 229 -6.51 15.13 0.92
C ASN A 229 -6.97 14.00 1.87
N GLY A 230 -6.19 12.97 2.01
CA GLY A 230 -6.47 11.82 2.90
C GLY A 230 -5.43 11.73 4.01
N GLY A 231 -5.01 10.53 4.31
CA GLY A 231 -3.91 10.27 5.24
C GLY A 231 -2.60 9.93 4.54
N VAL A 232 -1.55 9.75 5.33
CA VAL A 232 -0.23 9.30 4.90
C VAL A 232 0.02 7.90 5.41
N VAL A 233 0.44 7.01 4.53
CA VAL A 233 0.94 5.67 4.88
C VAL A 233 2.43 5.65 4.59
N ASN A 234 3.24 5.72 5.64
CA ASN A 234 4.69 5.73 5.55
C ASN A 234 5.23 4.36 5.96
N LEU A 235 5.81 3.63 5.01
CA LEU A 235 6.28 2.27 5.16
C LEU A 235 7.81 2.24 5.13
N THR A 236 8.40 1.46 6.04
CA THR A 236 9.83 1.18 6.06
C THR A 236 10.06 -0.29 5.79
N THR A 237 10.97 -0.58 4.86
CA THR A 237 11.40 -1.94 4.55
C THR A 237 12.51 -2.41 5.47
N LYS A 238 12.64 -3.74 5.62
CA LYS A 238 13.76 -4.34 6.36
C LYS A 238 15.07 -4.07 5.63
N SER A 239 16.15 -4.04 6.39
CA SER A 239 17.51 -3.94 5.88
C SER A 239 18.36 -5.10 6.42
N GLY A 240 19.54 -5.32 5.85
CA GLY A 240 20.52 -6.22 6.43
C GLY A 240 21.04 -5.70 7.76
N THR A 241 21.46 -6.62 8.61
CA THR A 241 22.01 -6.38 9.95
C THR A 241 23.32 -7.16 10.11
N ASN A 242 23.94 -7.08 11.30
CA ASN A 242 25.14 -7.86 11.61
C ASN A 242 24.88 -9.37 11.76
N ASP A 243 23.62 -9.77 11.88
CA ASP A 243 23.20 -11.15 11.96
C ASP A 243 22.48 -11.56 10.67
N PHE A 244 22.74 -12.77 10.19
CA PHE A 244 21.97 -13.33 9.07
C PHE A 244 20.55 -13.63 9.54
N HIS A 245 19.60 -13.18 8.78
CA HIS A 245 18.17 -13.38 9.05
C HIS A 245 17.41 -13.58 7.75
N GLY A 246 16.32 -14.31 7.84
CA GLY A 246 15.46 -14.54 6.69
C GLY A 246 14.28 -15.43 7.03
N SER A 247 13.37 -15.55 6.08
CA SER A 247 12.25 -16.47 6.14
C SER A 247 11.84 -16.92 4.74
N ALA A 248 11.30 -18.13 4.63
CA ALA A 248 10.66 -18.63 3.42
C ALA A 248 9.18 -18.89 3.75
N PHE A 249 8.31 -18.68 2.78
CA PHE A 249 6.88 -18.85 2.98
C PHE A 249 6.20 -19.42 1.75
N GLU A 250 5.10 -20.14 1.98
CA GLU A 250 4.13 -20.54 0.97
C GLU A 250 2.70 -20.44 1.52
N PHE A 251 1.83 -19.82 0.74
CA PHE A 251 0.41 -19.67 1.03
C PHE A 251 -0.42 -20.27 -0.10
N LEU A 252 -1.08 -21.38 0.21
CA LEU A 252 -1.97 -22.08 -0.69
C LEU A 252 -3.43 -21.70 -0.41
N ARG A 253 -4.16 -21.32 -1.46
CA ARG A 253 -5.61 -21.21 -1.41
C ARG A 253 -6.24 -22.00 -2.55
N ASN A 254 -7.18 -22.89 -2.21
CA ASN A 254 -7.81 -23.81 -3.15
C ASN A 254 -9.32 -23.81 -2.95
N GLU A 255 -10.10 -23.96 -4.04
CA GLU A 255 -11.56 -24.05 -3.99
C GLU A 255 -12.05 -25.21 -3.14
N ALA A 256 -11.28 -26.30 -3.01
CA ALA A 256 -11.64 -27.44 -2.15
C ALA A 256 -11.76 -27.03 -0.67
N LEU A 257 -10.88 -26.12 -0.22
CA LEU A 257 -10.83 -25.62 1.15
C LEU A 257 -11.76 -24.42 1.40
N ASN A 258 -12.30 -23.80 0.35
CA ASN A 258 -13.22 -22.67 0.49
C ASN A 258 -14.67 -23.15 0.62
N ALA A 259 -15.48 -22.43 1.39
CA ALA A 259 -16.93 -22.55 1.30
C ALA A 259 -17.43 -22.08 -0.07
N ARG A 260 -18.58 -22.58 -0.51
CA ARG A 260 -19.26 -22.06 -1.69
C ARG A 260 -19.84 -20.67 -1.38
N ASN A 261 -19.78 -19.77 -2.36
CA ASN A 261 -20.42 -18.47 -2.23
C ASN A 261 -21.93 -18.65 -2.05
N LEU A 262 -22.51 -18.05 -1.02
CA LEU A 262 -23.93 -18.11 -0.70
C LEU A 262 -24.82 -17.60 -1.87
N PHE A 263 -24.37 -16.56 -2.57
CA PHE A 263 -25.09 -15.96 -3.71
C PHE A 263 -24.83 -16.66 -5.04
N ALA A 264 -24.06 -17.76 -5.04
CA ALA A 264 -23.84 -18.61 -6.21
C ALA A 264 -24.11 -20.08 -5.84
N PRO A 265 -25.38 -20.47 -5.56
CA PRO A 265 -25.73 -21.81 -5.17
C PRO A 265 -25.41 -22.82 -6.28
N ALA A 266 -25.37 -24.10 -5.95
CA ALA A 266 -25.24 -25.15 -6.93
C ALA A 266 -26.50 -25.20 -7.79
N THR A 267 -26.31 -25.22 -9.11
CA THR A 267 -27.41 -25.43 -10.08
C THR A 267 -27.06 -26.60 -10.98
N ALA A 268 -28.02 -27.12 -11.70
CA ALA A 268 -27.78 -28.20 -12.66
C ALA A 268 -26.74 -27.82 -13.72
N ALA A 269 -26.70 -26.53 -14.11
CA ALA A 269 -25.70 -26.00 -15.05
C ALA A 269 -24.32 -25.78 -14.41
N ASN A 270 -24.26 -25.50 -13.10
CA ASN A 270 -23.03 -25.23 -12.36
C ASN A 270 -22.98 -26.01 -11.05
N PRO A 271 -22.87 -27.37 -11.09
CA PRO A 271 -22.92 -28.21 -9.89
C PRO A 271 -21.63 -28.04 -9.02
N LYS A 272 -20.49 -27.75 -9.63
CA LYS A 272 -19.20 -27.66 -8.96
C LYS A 272 -18.89 -26.22 -8.54
N LYS A 273 -18.03 -26.05 -7.52
CA LYS A 273 -17.47 -24.75 -7.18
C LYS A 273 -16.60 -24.24 -8.34
N PRO A 274 -16.62 -22.94 -8.66
CA PRO A 274 -15.67 -22.36 -9.62
C PRO A 274 -14.24 -22.60 -9.17
N VAL A 275 -13.37 -22.96 -10.10
CA VAL A 275 -11.93 -23.17 -9.82
C VAL A 275 -11.32 -21.90 -9.27
N PHE A 276 -10.70 -22.02 -8.12
CA PHE A 276 -9.90 -20.96 -7.50
C PHE A 276 -8.65 -21.57 -6.88
N ARG A 277 -7.53 -21.41 -7.53
CA ARG A 277 -6.22 -21.88 -7.04
C ARG A 277 -5.26 -20.70 -7.03
N ARG A 278 -4.69 -20.42 -5.87
CA ARG A 278 -3.67 -19.37 -5.70
C ARG A 278 -2.55 -19.93 -4.84
N ASN A 279 -1.34 -19.88 -5.38
CA ASN A 279 -0.10 -20.17 -4.66
C ASN A 279 0.72 -18.88 -4.61
N GLN A 280 1.10 -18.45 -3.42
CA GLN A 280 1.98 -17.33 -3.19
C GLN A 280 3.16 -17.84 -2.37
N PHE A 281 4.34 -17.79 -2.93
CA PHE A 281 5.56 -18.33 -2.35
C PHE A 281 6.70 -17.34 -2.49
N GLY A 282 7.65 -17.42 -1.58
CA GLY A 282 8.79 -16.53 -1.62
C GLY A 282 9.71 -16.68 -0.44
N PHE A 283 10.68 -15.78 -0.38
CA PHE A 283 11.64 -15.70 0.70
C PHE A 283 12.13 -14.27 0.87
N VAL A 284 12.65 -13.98 2.05
CA VAL A 284 13.43 -12.80 2.36
C VAL A 284 14.73 -13.24 3.02
N ALA A 285 15.84 -12.57 2.74
CA ALA A 285 17.13 -12.83 3.34
C ALA A 285 17.93 -11.54 3.49
N GLY A 286 18.60 -11.37 4.61
CA GLY A 286 19.47 -10.24 4.89
C GLY A 286 20.61 -10.61 5.82
N GLY A 287 21.65 -9.80 5.82
CA GLY A 287 22.82 -10.01 6.65
C GLY A 287 23.99 -9.11 6.29
N PRO A 288 25.15 -9.30 6.92
CA PRO A 288 26.33 -8.51 6.63
C PRO A 288 27.09 -9.08 5.42
N VAL A 289 27.55 -8.19 4.54
CA VAL A 289 28.66 -8.46 3.60
C VAL A 289 29.98 -8.22 4.33
N ILE A 290 30.06 -7.10 5.05
CA ILE A 290 31.16 -6.74 5.96
C ILE A 290 30.51 -6.26 7.24
N LYS A 291 30.80 -6.90 8.38
CA LYS A 291 30.27 -6.52 9.70
C LYS A 291 30.48 -5.03 9.98
N ASP A 292 29.50 -4.39 10.58
CA ASP A 292 29.46 -2.99 10.96
C ASP A 292 29.57 -1.97 9.80
N LYS A 293 29.65 -2.44 8.53
CA LYS A 293 29.90 -1.56 7.38
C LYS A 293 28.93 -1.76 6.22
N THR A 294 28.85 -2.98 5.71
CA THR A 294 28.10 -3.24 4.48
C THR A 294 27.15 -4.38 4.67
N PHE A 295 25.90 -4.14 4.36
CA PHE A 295 24.81 -5.08 4.54
C PHE A 295 24.08 -5.32 3.24
N PHE A 296 23.40 -6.47 3.14
CA PHE A 296 22.48 -6.75 2.07
C PHE A 296 21.12 -7.16 2.62
N PHE A 297 20.08 -6.89 1.87
CA PHE A 297 18.74 -7.43 2.05
C PHE A 297 18.13 -7.66 0.68
N GLY A 298 17.48 -8.79 0.50
CA GLY A 298 16.80 -9.14 -0.73
C GLY A 298 15.54 -9.96 -0.45
N ASP A 299 14.60 -9.86 -1.36
CA ASP A 299 13.32 -10.54 -1.26
C ASP A 299 12.83 -11.01 -2.63
N TYR A 300 12.04 -12.06 -2.63
CA TYR A 300 11.37 -12.59 -3.81
C TYR A 300 10.00 -13.13 -3.47
N GLN A 301 8.98 -12.77 -4.27
CA GLN A 301 7.66 -13.38 -4.20
C GLN A 301 7.15 -13.77 -5.58
N GLY A 302 6.72 -15.02 -5.71
CA GLY A 302 5.99 -15.51 -6.86
C GLY A 302 4.50 -15.70 -6.53
N THR A 303 3.62 -15.34 -7.47
CA THR A 303 2.19 -15.62 -7.37
C THR A 303 1.73 -16.36 -8.61
N ARG A 304 1.16 -17.56 -8.40
CA ARG A 304 0.51 -18.33 -9.46
C ARG A 304 -0.97 -18.46 -9.13
N GLN A 305 -1.82 -17.97 -10.04
CA GLN A 305 -3.25 -17.93 -9.79
C GLN A 305 -4.05 -18.42 -10.99
N GLN A 306 -5.00 -19.32 -10.72
CA GLN A 306 -6.00 -19.77 -11.67
C GLN A 306 -7.39 -19.48 -11.09
N ILE A 307 -8.17 -18.63 -11.77
CA ILE A 307 -9.53 -18.27 -11.38
C ILE A 307 -10.46 -18.54 -12.55
N ALA A 308 -11.46 -19.38 -12.33
CA ALA A 308 -12.58 -19.51 -13.24
C ALA A 308 -13.66 -18.47 -12.86
N ARG A 309 -14.05 -17.66 -13.84
CA ARG A 309 -15.17 -16.72 -13.70
C ARG A 309 -16.34 -17.22 -14.54
N VAL A 310 -17.45 -17.51 -13.90
CA VAL A 310 -18.70 -17.77 -14.60
C VAL A 310 -19.23 -16.43 -15.08
N ARG A 311 -19.41 -16.31 -16.39
CA ARG A 311 -20.08 -15.14 -17.01
C ARG A 311 -21.35 -15.66 -17.66
N THR A 312 -22.46 -15.04 -17.34
CA THR A 312 -23.73 -15.24 -18.01
C THR A 312 -23.92 -14.13 -19.01
N SER A 313 -24.17 -14.47 -20.26
CA SER A 313 -24.47 -13.51 -21.32
C SER A 313 -25.64 -14.03 -22.13
N THR A 314 -26.46 -13.12 -22.63
CA THR A 314 -27.52 -13.45 -23.58
C THR A 314 -26.87 -13.70 -24.93
N VAL A 315 -27.22 -14.81 -25.54
CA VAL A 315 -26.80 -15.17 -26.90
C VAL A 315 -28.01 -15.17 -27.82
N PRO A 316 -27.85 -14.89 -29.11
CA PRO A 316 -28.94 -14.98 -30.07
C PRO A 316 -29.60 -16.37 -30.05
N THR A 317 -30.92 -16.40 -30.03
CA THR A 317 -31.70 -17.62 -30.16
C THR A 317 -31.48 -18.30 -31.53
N LEU A 318 -31.88 -19.54 -31.69
CA LEU A 318 -31.77 -20.21 -32.99
C LEU A 318 -32.55 -19.46 -34.08
N ALA A 319 -33.74 -18.93 -33.75
CA ALA A 319 -34.50 -18.09 -34.65
C ALA A 319 -33.76 -16.85 -35.07
N GLN A 320 -33.14 -16.12 -34.12
CA GLN A 320 -32.33 -14.92 -34.43
C GLN A 320 -31.10 -15.26 -35.26
N ARG A 321 -30.49 -16.43 -35.05
CA ARG A 321 -29.34 -16.89 -35.89
C ARG A 321 -29.74 -17.18 -37.35
N SER A 322 -31.00 -17.57 -37.56
CA SER A 322 -31.55 -17.74 -38.89
C SER A 322 -32.20 -16.47 -39.47
N GLY A 323 -31.92 -15.29 -38.86
CA GLY A 323 -32.45 -14.03 -39.34
C GLY A 323 -33.85 -13.66 -38.84
N ASN A 324 -34.47 -14.49 -37.99
CA ASN A 324 -35.80 -14.20 -37.47
C ASN A 324 -35.73 -13.47 -36.13
N PHE A 325 -35.97 -12.15 -36.17
CA PHE A 325 -36.02 -11.25 -35.02
C PHE A 325 -37.45 -10.83 -34.65
N SER A 326 -38.48 -11.51 -35.16
CA SER A 326 -39.88 -11.15 -34.90
C SER A 326 -40.24 -11.12 -33.42
N SER A 327 -39.64 -12.01 -32.62
CA SER A 327 -39.78 -12.01 -31.14
C SER A 327 -39.13 -10.83 -30.43
N SER A 328 -38.28 -10.08 -31.09
CA SER A 328 -37.63 -8.88 -30.56
C SER A 328 -38.45 -7.61 -30.75
N LEU A 329 -39.55 -7.67 -31.52
CA LEU A 329 -40.45 -6.55 -31.71
C LEU A 329 -41.20 -6.27 -30.39
N GLY A 330 -40.98 -5.05 -29.85
CA GLY A 330 -41.61 -4.54 -28.65
C GLY A 330 -42.82 -3.63 -28.93
N ALA A 331 -43.05 -2.70 -28.03
CA ALA A 331 -44.15 -1.75 -28.13
C ALA A 331 -44.05 -0.86 -29.35
N LEU A 332 -45.19 -0.36 -29.81
CA LEU A 332 -45.27 0.64 -30.88
C LEU A 332 -44.62 1.96 -30.48
N LEU A 333 -44.01 2.64 -31.44
CA LEU A 333 -43.33 3.90 -31.22
C LEU A 333 -44.19 5.09 -31.69
N PHE A 334 -44.15 6.16 -30.91
CA PHE A 334 -44.92 7.38 -31.11
C PHE A 334 -43.98 8.60 -31.03
N LEU A 335 -44.19 9.58 -31.91
CA LEU A 335 -43.47 10.86 -31.87
C LEU A 335 -44.19 11.83 -30.93
N GLN A 336 -43.56 12.19 -29.88
CA GLN A 336 -44.08 13.14 -28.87
C GLN A 336 -44.04 14.59 -29.44
N PRO A 337 -44.86 15.52 -28.89
CA PRO A 337 -44.84 16.94 -29.32
C PRO A 337 -43.49 17.63 -29.15
N ASN A 338 -42.62 17.14 -28.23
CA ASN A 338 -41.29 17.66 -28.01
C ASN A 338 -40.22 17.05 -28.97
N GLY A 339 -40.66 16.28 -29.97
CA GLY A 339 -39.78 15.64 -30.94
C GLY A 339 -39.14 14.34 -30.47
N SER A 340 -39.34 13.89 -29.23
CA SER A 340 -38.81 12.61 -28.76
C SER A 340 -39.68 11.43 -29.21
N ILE A 341 -39.05 10.25 -29.35
CA ILE A 341 -39.75 8.99 -29.61
C ILE A 341 -40.01 8.26 -28.31
N SER A 342 -41.20 7.78 -28.09
CA SER A 342 -41.65 7.13 -26.87
C SER A 342 -42.62 5.98 -27.19
N THR A 343 -42.87 5.10 -26.26
CA THR A 343 -43.91 4.06 -26.33
C THR A 343 -45.26 4.55 -25.76
N SER A 344 -45.39 5.83 -25.40
CA SER A 344 -46.62 6.42 -24.88
C SER A 344 -47.62 6.68 -26.03
N LEU A 345 -48.85 6.22 -25.84
CA LEU A 345 -49.96 6.31 -26.83
C LEU A 345 -50.49 7.76 -27.03
N THR A 346 -49.93 8.77 -26.37
CA THR A 346 -50.45 10.15 -26.40
C THR A 346 -49.93 10.99 -27.55
N ALA A 347 -49.29 10.38 -28.53
CA ALA A 347 -48.60 11.08 -29.64
C ALA A 347 -48.87 10.46 -31.00
N ASN A 348 -48.35 11.09 -32.07
CA ASN A 348 -48.50 10.59 -33.40
C ASN A 348 -47.69 9.30 -33.65
N PRO A 349 -48.26 8.29 -34.33
CA PRO A 349 -47.54 7.08 -34.67
C PRO A 349 -46.31 7.35 -35.53
N VAL A 350 -45.17 6.74 -35.22
CA VAL A 350 -44.02 6.76 -36.11
C VAL A 350 -44.20 5.67 -37.18
N ASN A 351 -44.38 6.07 -38.43
CA ASN A 351 -44.57 5.13 -39.54
C ASN A 351 -43.25 4.93 -40.27
N VAL A 352 -42.99 3.72 -40.70
CA VAL A 352 -41.81 3.31 -41.48
C VAL A 352 -42.28 2.45 -42.68
N THR A 353 -41.53 2.55 -43.78
CA THR A 353 -41.75 1.67 -44.95
C THR A 353 -40.95 0.38 -44.76
N ASP A 354 -41.60 -0.78 -44.89
CA ASP A 354 -40.90 -2.05 -44.82
C ASP A 354 -40.23 -2.43 -46.16
N THR A 355 -39.47 -3.52 -46.14
CA THR A 355 -38.76 -4.02 -47.32
C THR A 355 -39.70 -4.46 -48.48
N ASN A 356 -40.98 -4.70 -48.18
CA ASN A 356 -42.03 -5.05 -49.18
C ASN A 356 -42.75 -3.80 -49.72
N GLY A 357 -42.37 -2.61 -49.26
CA GLY A 357 -43.02 -1.37 -49.66
C GLY A 357 -44.26 -0.98 -48.84
N ASN A 358 -44.62 -1.70 -47.84
CA ASN A 358 -45.81 -1.43 -47.01
C ASN A 358 -45.45 -0.41 -45.93
N THR A 359 -46.38 0.50 -45.64
CA THR A 359 -46.24 1.43 -44.51
C THR A 359 -46.74 0.74 -43.23
N THR A 360 -45.86 0.61 -42.24
CA THR A 360 -46.16 0.02 -40.94
C THR A 360 -45.76 0.94 -39.80
N GLN A 361 -46.37 0.85 -38.65
CA GLN A 361 -45.95 1.61 -37.48
C GLN A 361 -44.66 1.03 -36.91
N ALA A 362 -43.68 1.87 -36.65
CA ALA A 362 -42.40 1.49 -36.04
C ALA A 362 -42.60 0.85 -34.64
N ARG A 363 -41.77 -0.12 -34.32
CA ARG A 363 -41.76 -0.81 -33.05
C ARG A 363 -40.37 -0.77 -32.42
N LEU A 364 -40.34 -0.79 -31.11
CA LEU A 364 -39.08 -0.96 -30.38
C LEU A 364 -38.41 -2.30 -30.78
N GLY A 365 -37.12 -2.29 -31.05
CA GLY A 365 -36.37 -3.48 -31.52
C GLY A 365 -36.52 -3.81 -32.99
N GLN A 366 -37.14 -2.96 -33.77
CA GLN A 366 -37.25 -3.13 -35.24
C GLN A 366 -35.90 -2.95 -35.90
N ILE A 367 -35.57 -3.82 -36.87
CA ILE A 367 -34.30 -3.81 -37.61
C ILE A 367 -34.53 -3.22 -38.97
N PHE A 368 -33.59 -2.36 -39.40
CA PHE A 368 -33.63 -1.66 -40.67
C PHE A 368 -32.51 -2.13 -41.59
N ARG A 369 -32.78 -2.20 -42.88
CA ARG A 369 -31.78 -2.52 -43.89
C ARG A 369 -30.82 -1.31 -44.06
N PRO A 370 -29.51 -1.51 -43.97
CA PRO A 370 -28.56 -0.38 -44.00
C PRO A 370 -28.54 0.39 -45.32
N SER A 371 -28.87 -0.27 -46.43
CA SER A 371 -28.74 0.34 -47.77
C SER A 371 -29.80 1.38 -48.08
N ASP A 372 -31.02 1.26 -47.56
CA ASP A 372 -32.16 2.12 -47.88
C ASP A 372 -33.00 2.51 -46.67
N HIS A 373 -32.57 2.12 -45.48
CA HIS A 373 -33.24 2.37 -44.20
C HIS A 373 -34.69 1.88 -44.10
N ARG A 374 -35.08 0.90 -44.92
CA ARG A 374 -36.38 0.25 -44.81
C ARG A 374 -36.38 -0.78 -43.69
N ALA A 375 -37.52 -0.85 -43.01
CA ALA A 375 -37.67 -1.84 -41.98
C ALA A 375 -37.78 -3.24 -42.60
N TYR A 376 -37.12 -4.26 -42.03
CA TYR A 376 -37.36 -5.63 -42.48
C TYR A 376 -38.77 -6.05 -42.12
N ALA A 377 -39.53 -6.53 -43.13
CA ALA A 377 -40.92 -7.01 -42.97
C ALA A 377 -40.96 -8.11 -41.90
N GLY A 378 -41.80 -7.92 -40.88
CA GLY A 378 -41.87 -8.87 -39.75
C GLY A 378 -40.56 -9.04 -38.94
N ASN A 379 -39.56 -8.15 -39.13
CA ASN A 379 -38.25 -8.27 -38.51
C ASN A 379 -37.47 -9.54 -38.93
N LEU A 380 -37.68 -9.96 -40.16
CA LEU A 380 -36.96 -11.08 -40.79
C LEU A 380 -35.86 -10.53 -41.71
N ILE A 381 -34.64 -10.99 -41.52
CA ILE A 381 -33.45 -10.63 -42.33
C ILE A 381 -33.19 -11.72 -43.36
#